data_4425de32c15a664b4e0b3a00f6db2161
#
_entry.id   4425de32c15a664b4e0b3a00f6db2161
#
_cell.length_a   1.000
_cell.length_b   1.000
_cell.length_c   1.000
_cell.angle_alpha   90.00
_cell.angle_beta   90.00
_cell.angle_gamma   90.00
#
_symmetry.space_group_name_H-M   'P 1'
#
loop_
_entity.id
_entity.type
_entity.pdbx_description
1 polymer ?
#
loop_
_entity_poly.entity_id
_entity_poly.type
_entity_poly.pdbx_seq_one_letter_code
_entity_poly.pdbx_strand_id
1 'polypeptide(L)'
;GALAGVLTGLIHVKLKVRDLLSGIIMMTALYTVNLRIAGRANLPFYKEVTVFDNGLVNGICQGALASWKIVLVMVVITVVVKVLLDAYLKTGSGFLLRAVGDNASIVTAMGRDRGKVKILGLAIANGLVTLSGCLFAQQQRCFEISVGTGTVVVGLASVIIGTSLYQKLEGIGSISKALHNVRVGMVTFSVVIGSILYKACVAIALRMGLKSTDL
;
A
#
# COMPACT_ATOMS: atom_id res chain seq x y z
N GLY A 1 12.09 -2.35 -4.20
CA GLY A 1 10.74 -2.83 -3.86
C GLY A 1 10.36 -4.10 -4.61
N ALA A 2 10.17 -4.03 -5.93
CA ALA A 2 9.71 -5.20 -6.71
C ALA A 2 10.65 -6.42 -6.56
N LEU A 3 11.97 -6.23 -6.58
CA LEU A 3 12.93 -7.31 -6.32
C LEU A 3 12.76 -7.93 -4.93
N ALA A 4 12.53 -7.12 -3.91
CA ALA A 4 12.24 -7.62 -2.57
C ALA A 4 10.95 -8.44 -2.56
N GLY A 5 9.92 -8.01 -3.30
CA GLY A 5 8.68 -8.75 -3.47
C GLY A 5 8.89 -10.11 -4.17
N VAL A 6 9.73 -10.17 -5.20
CA VAL A 6 10.11 -11.42 -5.86
C VAL A 6 10.81 -12.36 -4.88
N LEU A 7 11.77 -11.86 -4.11
CA LEU A 7 12.49 -12.64 -3.10
C LEU A 7 11.56 -13.18 -2.01
N THR A 8 10.66 -12.32 -1.49
CA THR A 8 9.61 -12.74 -0.53
C THR A 8 8.75 -13.85 -1.13
N GLY A 9 8.32 -13.69 -2.38
CA GLY A 9 7.53 -14.69 -3.08
C GLY A 9 8.27 -16.01 -3.32
N LEU A 10 9.56 -15.94 -3.61
CA LEU A 10 10.40 -17.15 -3.76
C LEU A 10 10.53 -17.90 -2.43
N ILE A 11 10.75 -17.18 -1.33
CA ILE A 11 10.78 -17.77 0.03
C ILE A 11 9.46 -18.47 0.33
N HIS A 12 8.33 -17.77 0.09
CA HIS A 12 7.01 -18.33 0.32
C HIS A 12 6.73 -19.58 -0.55
N VAL A 13 6.97 -19.50 -1.87
CA VAL A 13 6.58 -20.55 -2.83
C VAL A 13 7.55 -21.73 -2.81
N LYS A 14 8.88 -21.49 -2.83
CA LYS A 14 9.88 -22.55 -2.90
C LYS A 14 10.18 -23.18 -1.53
N LEU A 15 10.29 -22.37 -0.49
CA LEU A 15 10.59 -22.86 0.87
C LEU A 15 9.32 -23.23 1.64
N LYS A 16 8.12 -23.03 1.04
CA LYS A 16 6.80 -23.33 1.67
C LYS A 16 6.61 -22.66 3.03
N VAL A 17 7.26 -21.52 3.23
CA VAL A 17 7.13 -20.71 4.45
C VAL A 17 5.77 -19.99 4.43
N ARG A 18 5.12 -19.83 5.60
CA ARG A 18 3.87 -19.08 5.70
C ARG A 18 4.04 -17.63 5.21
N ASP A 19 3.02 -17.09 4.59
CA ASP A 19 3.03 -15.75 3.95
C ASP A 19 3.55 -14.67 4.91
N LEU A 20 2.99 -14.60 6.13
CA LEU A 20 3.37 -13.62 7.14
C LEU A 20 4.83 -13.78 7.57
N LEU A 21 5.29 -15.02 7.76
CA LEU A 21 6.65 -15.29 8.20
C LEU A 21 7.68 -14.94 7.11
N SER A 22 7.38 -15.20 5.84
CA SER A 22 8.25 -14.80 4.72
C SER A 22 8.40 -13.29 4.63
N GLY A 23 7.32 -12.55 4.94
CA GLY A 23 7.35 -11.09 5.01
C GLY A 23 8.23 -10.57 6.15
N ILE A 24 8.13 -11.16 7.34
CA ILE A 24 8.95 -10.77 8.50
C ILE A 24 10.44 -11.05 8.24
N ILE A 25 10.78 -12.22 7.67
CA ILE A 25 12.16 -12.57 7.32
C ILE A 25 12.72 -11.55 6.33
N MET A 26 11.97 -11.20 5.29
CA MET A 26 12.41 -10.22 4.30
C MET A 26 12.54 -8.82 4.91
N MET A 27 11.62 -8.42 5.79
CA MET A 27 11.68 -7.14 6.48
C MET A 27 12.96 -7.01 7.31
N THR A 28 13.32 -8.03 8.10
CA THR A 28 14.55 -8.01 8.91
C THR A 28 15.81 -8.04 8.05
N ALA A 29 15.82 -8.79 6.96
CA ALA A 29 16.93 -8.81 6.01
C ALA A 29 17.12 -7.44 5.34
N LEU A 30 16.04 -6.83 4.85
CA LEU A 30 16.08 -5.50 4.23
C LEU A 30 16.43 -4.40 5.22
N TYR A 31 16.04 -4.51 6.49
CA TYR A 31 16.44 -3.59 7.53
C TYR A 31 17.97 -3.48 7.63
N THR A 32 18.65 -4.64 7.69
CA THR A 32 20.10 -4.70 7.77
C THR A 32 20.78 -4.14 6.50
N VAL A 33 20.25 -4.49 5.33
CA VAL A 33 20.77 -3.98 4.04
C VAL A 33 20.60 -2.46 3.94
N ASN A 34 19.41 -1.95 4.28
CA ASN A 34 19.12 -0.53 4.23
C ASN A 34 19.98 0.26 5.22
N LEU A 35 20.19 -0.27 6.44
CA LEU A 35 21.06 0.35 7.43
C LEU A 35 22.52 0.45 6.93
N ARG A 36 22.99 -0.59 6.23
CA ARG A 36 24.33 -0.61 5.69
C ARG A 36 24.52 0.36 4.52
N ILE A 37 23.49 0.53 3.68
CA ILE A 37 23.50 1.48 2.56
C ILE A 37 23.38 2.92 3.06
N ALA A 38 22.46 3.19 4.00
CA ALA A 38 22.20 4.52 4.53
C ALA A 38 23.29 4.98 5.51
N GLY A 39 24.02 4.06 6.15
CA GLY A 39 25.03 4.33 7.16
C GLY A 39 24.46 4.81 8.51
N ARG A 40 23.20 5.22 8.56
CA ARG A 40 22.49 5.73 9.75
C ARG A 40 21.04 5.26 9.72
N ALA A 41 20.44 5.11 10.91
CA ALA A 41 19.05 4.75 11.05
C ALA A 41 18.09 5.86 10.62
N ASN A 42 18.53 7.11 10.76
CA ASN A 42 17.78 8.31 10.46
C ASN A 42 18.67 9.25 9.60
N LEU A 43 18.22 9.56 8.38
CA LEU A 43 18.93 10.38 7.40
C LEU A 43 18.05 11.56 6.98
N PRO A 44 18.28 12.78 7.56
CA PRO A 44 17.57 13.98 7.13
C PRO A 44 18.14 14.52 5.80
N PHE A 45 17.28 14.97 4.90
CA PHE A 45 17.63 15.56 3.60
C PHE A 45 16.86 16.85 3.30
N TYR A 46 16.97 17.82 4.21
CA TYR A 46 16.24 19.09 4.12
C TYR A 46 16.66 19.97 2.92
N LYS A 47 17.85 19.76 2.38
CA LYS A 47 18.40 20.59 1.28
C LYS A 47 18.08 20.06 -0.11
N GLU A 48 17.59 18.82 -0.21
CA GLU A 48 17.32 18.19 -1.50
C GLU A 48 15.96 18.61 -2.06
N VAL A 49 15.92 18.78 -3.38
CA VAL A 49 14.67 19.09 -4.10
C VAL A 49 13.78 17.85 -4.10
N THR A 50 12.60 17.99 -3.54
CA THR A 50 11.61 16.90 -3.51
C THR A 50 10.63 16.99 -4.69
N VAL A 51 9.85 15.93 -4.91
CA VAL A 51 8.78 15.94 -5.92
C VAL A 51 7.76 17.06 -5.65
N PHE A 52 7.61 17.47 -4.38
CA PHE A 52 6.70 18.53 -3.96
C PHE A 52 7.22 19.96 -4.26
N ASP A 53 8.53 20.12 -4.48
CA ASP A 53 9.17 21.41 -4.74
C ASP A 53 9.50 21.62 -6.24
N ASN A 54 9.02 20.71 -7.09
CA ASN A 54 9.27 20.79 -8.54
C ASN A 54 8.61 22.03 -9.16
N GLY A 55 9.26 22.66 -10.13
CA GLY A 55 8.78 23.89 -10.77
C GLY A 55 7.37 23.76 -11.35
N LEU A 56 6.98 22.58 -11.86
CA LEU A 56 5.63 22.32 -12.37
C LEU A 56 4.59 22.40 -11.25
N VAL A 57 4.89 21.83 -10.07
CA VAL A 57 3.98 21.86 -8.92
C VAL A 57 3.84 23.27 -8.36
N ASN A 58 4.95 24.02 -8.31
CA ASN A 58 4.94 25.41 -7.87
C ASN A 58 4.20 26.33 -8.85
N GLY A 59 4.24 26.03 -10.16
CA GLY A 59 3.50 26.79 -11.18
C GLY A 59 1.98 26.59 -11.11
N ILE A 60 1.53 25.38 -10.76
CA ILE A 60 0.10 25.03 -10.65
C ILE A 60 -0.51 25.49 -9.31
N CYS A 61 0.28 25.43 -8.24
CA CYS A 61 -0.17 25.71 -6.86
C CYS A 61 0.27 27.10 -6.39
N GLN A 62 -0.12 28.18 -7.11
CA GLN A 62 0.13 29.58 -6.69
C GLN A 62 -1.03 30.10 -5.83
N GLY A 63 -0.74 30.96 -4.87
CA GLY A 63 -1.74 31.63 -4.03
C GLY A 63 -2.29 30.77 -2.89
N ALA A 64 -3.61 30.78 -2.68
CA ALA A 64 -4.29 30.07 -1.57
C ALA A 64 -4.09 28.54 -1.57
N LEU A 65 -3.78 27.95 -2.73
CA LEU A 65 -3.50 26.53 -2.88
C LEU A 65 -2.09 26.12 -2.42
N ALA A 66 -1.20 27.08 -2.17
CA ALA A 66 0.16 26.76 -1.71
C ALA A 66 0.20 26.00 -0.37
N SER A 67 -0.75 26.27 0.55
CA SER A 67 -0.87 25.57 1.82
C SER A 67 -1.35 24.11 1.67
N TRP A 68 -2.08 23.81 0.59
CA TRP A 68 -2.62 22.48 0.31
C TRP A 68 -1.82 21.70 -0.74
N LYS A 69 -0.70 22.28 -1.21
CA LYS A 69 0.16 21.73 -2.27
C LYS A 69 0.51 20.26 -2.06
N ILE A 70 0.97 19.90 -0.86
CA ILE A 70 1.40 18.53 -0.53
C ILE A 70 0.21 17.56 -0.61
N VAL A 71 -0.94 17.96 -0.04
CA VAL A 71 -2.15 17.13 -0.03
C VAL A 71 -2.64 16.90 -1.48
N LEU A 72 -2.66 17.94 -2.29
CA LEU A 72 -3.12 17.86 -3.67
C LEU A 72 -2.23 16.93 -4.50
N VAL A 73 -0.91 17.07 -4.39
CA VAL A 73 0.04 16.19 -5.10
C VAL A 73 -0.12 14.74 -4.63
N MET A 74 -0.26 14.49 -3.32
CA MET A 74 -0.47 13.15 -2.78
C MET A 74 -1.78 12.53 -3.29
N VAL A 75 -2.87 13.30 -3.33
CA VAL A 75 -4.17 12.83 -3.85
C VAL A 75 -4.04 12.47 -5.34
N VAL A 76 -3.42 13.33 -6.15
CA VAL A 76 -3.22 13.07 -7.58
C VAL A 76 -2.42 11.78 -7.79
N ILE A 77 -1.29 11.61 -7.09
CA ILE A 77 -0.47 10.40 -7.20
C ILE A 77 -1.28 9.15 -6.77
N THR A 78 -2.02 9.25 -5.67
CA THR A 78 -2.87 8.14 -5.19
C THR A 78 -3.93 7.76 -6.21
N VAL A 79 -4.59 8.72 -6.82
CA VAL A 79 -5.60 8.48 -7.87
C VAL A 79 -4.96 7.85 -9.10
N VAL A 80 -3.81 8.33 -9.56
CA VAL A 80 -3.09 7.77 -10.71
C VAL A 80 -2.70 6.31 -10.43
N VAL A 81 -2.08 6.04 -9.28
CA VAL A 81 -1.68 4.69 -8.88
C VAL A 81 -2.90 3.76 -8.77
N LYS A 82 -4.00 4.26 -8.18
CA LYS A 82 -5.26 3.51 -8.08
C LYS A 82 -5.80 3.15 -9.46
N VAL A 83 -5.87 4.10 -10.38
CA VAL A 83 -6.37 3.85 -11.75
C VAL A 83 -5.49 2.84 -12.48
N LEU A 84 -4.17 2.95 -12.36
CA LEU A 84 -3.22 1.99 -12.94
C LEU A 84 -3.41 0.59 -12.33
N LEU A 85 -3.58 0.49 -11.02
CA LEU A 85 -3.82 -0.77 -10.33
C LEU A 85 -5.15 -1.38 -10.76
N ASP A 86 -6.22 -0.61 -10.82
CA ASP A 86 -7.54 -1.07 -11.27
C ASP A 86 -7.51 -1.53 -12.74
N ALA A 87 -6.79 -0.81 -13.61
CA ALA A 87 -6.56 -1.20 -14.99
C ALA A 87 -5.79 -2.52 -15.07
N TYR A 88 -4.72 -2.68 -14.30
CA TYR A 88 -3.97 -3.93 -14.22
C TYR A 88 -4.84 -5.09 -13.73
N LEU A 89 -5.65 -4.90 -12.70
CA LEU A 89 -6.52 -5.94 -12.14
C LEU A 89 -7.64 -6.39 -13.10
N LYS A 90 -7.94 -5.59 -14.13
CA LYS A 90 -8.87 -5.96 -15.23
C LYS A 90 -8.18 -6.75 -16.33
N THR A 91 -6.85 -6.85 -16.35
CA THR A 91 -6.12 -7.69 -17.31
C THR A 91 -6.24 -9.19 -16.97
N GLY A 92 -5.91 -10.06 -17.90
CA GLY A 92 -5.91 -11.51 -17.67
C GLY A 92 -4.99 -11.95 -16.53
N SER A 93 -3.83 -11.30 -16.35
CA SER A 93 -2.92 -11.55 -15.23
C SER A 93 -3.51 -11.09 -13.90
N GLY A 94 -4.20 -9.95 -13.86
CA GLY A 94 -4.90 -9.47 -12.68
C GLY A 94 -6.07 -10.37 -12.29
N PHE A 95 -6.80 -10.91 -13.29
CA PHE A 95 -7.84 -11.90 -13.04
C PHE A 95 -7.28 -13.18 -12.40
N LEU A 96 -6.17 -13.72 -12.92
CA LEU A 96 -5.50 -14.88 -12.34
C LEU A 96 -5.02 -14.61 -10.91
N LEU A 97 -4.51 -13.41 -10.64
CA LEU A 97 -4.06 -13.00 -9.30
C LEU A 97 -5.20 -13.05 -8.28
N ARG A 98 -6.39 -12.55 -8.65
CA ARG A 98 -7.58 -12.61 -7.80
C ARG A 98 -8.10 -14.06 -7.65
N ALA A 99 -8.12 -14.82 -8.74
CA ALA A 99 -8.53 -16.21 -8.70
C ALA A 99 -7.65 -17.06 -7.76
N VAL A 100 -6.34 -16.81 -7.71
CA VAL A 100 -5.43 -17.46 -6.73
C VAL A 100 -5.77 -17.07 -5.30
N GLY A 101 -6.21 -15.83 -5.07
CA GLY A 101 -6.63 -15.35 -3.75
C GLY A 101 -7.92 -16.02 -3.26
N ASP A 102 -8.90 -16.19 -4.16
CA ASP A 102 -10.18 -16.79 -3.83
C ASP A 102 -10.09 -18.32 -3.74
N ASN A 103 -9.49 -18.97 -4.73
CA ASN A 103 -9.31 -20.42 -4.75
C ASN A 103 -8.13 -20.85 -5.62
N ALA A 104 -7.02 -21.21 -4.97
CA ALA A 104 -5.78 -21.59 -5.65
C ALA A 104 -5.92 -22.88 -6.52
N SER A 105 -6.88 -23.77 -6.22
CA SER A 105 -7.10 -25.01 -7.01
C SER A 105 -7.67 -24.73 -8.39
N ILE A 106 -8.50 -23.68 -8.55
CA ILE A 106 -9.06 -23.28 -9.84
C ILE A 106 -7.93 -22.91 -10.82
N VAL A 107 -6.95 -22.13 -10.36
CA VAL A 107 -5.81 -21.69 -11.20
C VAL A 107 -4.94 -22.88 -11.64
N THR A 108 -4.77 -23.86 -10.76
CA THR A 108 -4.04 -25.08 -11.09
C THR A 108 -4.82 -25.93 -12.12
N ALA A 109 -6.15 -26.02 -11.99
CA ALA A 109 -7.01 -26.70 -12.96
C ALA A 109 -6.98 -26.03 -14.36
N MET A 110 -6.75 -24.71 -14.41
CA MET A 110 -6.56 -23.97 -15.66
C MET A 110 -5.14 -24.14 -16.27
N GLY A 111 -4.31 -25.02 -15.73
CA GLY A 111 -2.94 -25.28 -16.20
C GLY A 111 -1.94 -24.16 -15.91
N ARG A 112 -2.27 -23.23 -15.00
CA ARG A 112 -1.38 -22.14 -14.62
C ARG A 112 -0.69 -22.41 -13.28
N ASP A 113 0.60 -22.07 -13.21
CA ASP A 113 1.38 -22.20 -11.99
C ASP A 113 1.00 -21.12 -10.98
N ARG A 114 0.28 -21.55 -9.92
CA ARG A 114 -0.13 -20.68 -8.81
C ARG A 114 1.04 -19.98 -8.13
N GLY A 115 2.23 -20.62 -8.10
CA GLY A 115 3.41 -20.05 -7.47
C GLY A 115 3.91 -18.81 -8.21
N LYS A 116 3.99 -18.88 -9.55
CA LYS A 116 4.40 -17.73 -10.37
C LYS A 116 3.45 -16.55 -10.24
N VAL A 117 2.13 -16.82 -10.19
CA VAL A 117 1.12 -15.77 -10.02
C VAL A 117 1.26 -15.10 -8.65
N LYS A 118 1.48 -15.85 -7.57
CA LYS A 118 1.75 -15.29 -6.23
C LYS A 118 3.01 -14.43 -6.20
N ILE A 119 4.10 -14.89 -6.79
CA ILE A 119 5.37 -14.12 -6.86
C ILE A 119 5.14 -12.79 -7.58
N LEU A 120 4.41 -12.81 -8.72
CA LEU A 120 4.09 -11.59 -9.46
C LEU A 120 3.26 -10.61 -8.59
N GLY A 121 2.24 -11.11 -7.89
CA GLY A 121 1.43 -10.30 -6.98
C GLY A 121 2.25 -9.64 -5.87
N LEU A 122 3.14 -10.41 -5.24
CA LEU A 122 4.03 -9.89 -4.20
C LEU A 122 5.04 -8.88 -4.75
N ALA A 123 5.53 -9.07 -5.98
CA ALA A 123 6.42 -8.12 -6.63
C ALA A 123 5.74 -6.76 -6.88
N ILE A 124 4.50 -6.78 -7.39
CA ILE A 124 3.72 -5.56 -7.63
C ILE A 124 3.39 -4.87 -6.30
N ALA A 125 2.91 -5.64 -5.31
CA ALA A 125 2.54 -5.09 -4.00
C ALA A 125 3.74 -4.41 -3.32
N ASN A 126 4.91 -5.07 -3.27
CA ASN A 126 6.12 -4.47 -2.70
C ASN A 126 6.64 -3.28 -3.52
N GLY A 127 6.44 -3.27 -4.83
CA GLY A 127 6.73 -2.12 -5.68
C GLY A 127 5.90 -0.90 -5.28
N LEU A 128 4.60 -1.07 -5.08
CA LEU A 128 3.68 -0.02 -4.64
C LEU A 128 3.98 0.47 -3.22
N VAL A 129 4.30 -0.45 -2.30
CA VAL A 129 4.71 -0.11 -0.93
C VAL A 129 5.98 0.74 -0.93
N THR A 130 6.96 0.38 -1.75
CA THR A 130 8.21 1.16 -1.88
C THR A 130 7.95 2.54 -2.44
N LEU A 131 7.09 2.67 -3.44
CA LEU A 131 6.67 3.97 -3.98
C LEU A 131 6.03 4.83 -2.90
N SER A 132 5.11 4.27 -2.11
CA SER A 132 4.48 4.95 -0.97
C SER A 132 5.50 5.37 0.08
N GLY A 133 6.46 4.50 0.42
CA GLY A 133 7.52 4.80 1.37
C GLY A 133 8.45 5.93 0.89
N CYS A 134 8.78 5.96 -0.40
CA CYS A 134 9.57 7.05 -0.98
C CYS A 134 8.83 8.40 -0.92
N LEU A 135 7.54 8.42 -1.21
CA LEU A 135 6.73 9.64 -1.12
C LEU A 135 6.61 10.12 0.32
N PHE A 136 6.41 9.20 1.26
CA PHE A 136 6.34 9.51 2.67
C PHE A 136 7.66 10.10 3.20
N ALA A 137 8.80 9.49 2.86
CA ALA A 137 10.11 9.99 3.23
C ALA A 137 10.37 11.41 2.67
N GLN A 138 9.97 11.67 1.41
CA GLN A 138 10.09 13.00 0.81
C GLN A 138 9.19 14.04 1.49
N GLN A 139 7.98 13.65 1.90
CA GLN A 139 7.08 14.53 2.65
C GLN A 139 7.65 14.89 4.02
N GLN A 140 8.22 13.92 4.71
CA GLN A 140 8.84 14.12 6.03
C GLN A 140 10.23 14.77 5.94
N ARG A 141 10.81 14.84 4.74
CA ARG A 141 12.21 15.25 4.49
C ARG A 141 13.23 14.49 5.34
N CYS A 142 12.88 13.29 5.70
CA CYS A 142 13.68 12.40 6.52
C CYS A 142 13.44 10.94 6.14
N PHE A 143 14.51 10.20 5.99
CA PHE A 143 14.44 8.75 5.85
C PHE A 143 14.72 8.11 7.19
N GLU A 144 13.77 7.34 7.69
CA GLU A 144 13.87 6.57 8.93
C GLU A 144 13.52 5.10 8.65
N ILE A 145 14.42 4.21 9.01
CA ILE A 145 14.30 2.76 8.72
C ILE A 145 13.16 2.12 9.54
N SER A 146 12.94 2.62 10.77
CA SER A 146 11.95 2.05 11.72
C SER A 146 10.49 2.34 11.39
N VAL A 147 10.20 3.34 10.56
CA VAL A 147 8.82 3.70 10.14
C VAL A 147 8.07 2.52 9.55
N GLY A 148 8.77 1.61 8.86
CA GLY A 148 8.18 0.41 8.26
C GLY A 148 7.47 -0.51 9.25
N THR A 149 7.98 -0.62 10.49
CA THR A 149 7.43 -1.54 11.51
C THR A 149 6.03 -1.13 11.96
N GLY A 150 5.82 0.16 12.23
CA GLY A 150 4.51 0.68 12.63
C GLY A 150 3.47 0.68 11.51
N THR A 151 3.91 0.89 10.25
CA THR A 151 2.99 0.95 9.10
C THR A 151 2.32 -0.38 8.78
N VAL A 152 2.87 -1.53 9.18
CA VAL A 152 2.23 -2.85 9.02
C VAL A 152 0.91 -2.92 9.77
N VAL A 153 0.87 -2.46 11.02
CA VAL A 153 -0.34 -2.45 11.85
C VAL A 153 -1.40 -1.53 11.24
N VAL A 154 -0.99 -0.32 10.84
CA VAL A 154 -1.86 0.65 10.15
C VAL A 154 -2.45 0.05 8.87
N GLY A 155 -1.62 -0.63 8.08
CA GLY A 155 -2.04 -1.27 6.83
C GLY A 155 -3.08 -2.38 7.07
N LEU A 156 -2.81 -3.29 7.99
CA LEU A 156 -3.75 -4.37 8.35
C LEU A 156 -5.08 -3.82 8.86
N ALA A 157 -5.04 -2.88 9.79
CA ALA A 157 -6.26 -2.26 10.33
C ALA A 157 -7.08 -1.56 9.24
N SER A 158 -6.41 -0.82 8.33
CA SER A 158 -7.07 -0.13 7.22
C SER A 158 -7.76 -1.11 6.27
N VAL A 159 -7.13 -2.24 5.95
CA VAL A 159 -7.72 -3.29 5.10
C VAL A 159 -8.91 -3.94 5.79
N ILE A 160 -8.79 -4.31 7.07
CA ILE A 160 -9.87 -4.95 7.82
C ILE A 160 -11.09 -4.02 7.90
N ILE A 161 -10.90 -2.75 8.26
CA ILE A 161 -11.99 -1.78 8.34
C ILE A 161 -12.60 -1.56 6.94
N GLY A 162 -11.78 -1.37 5.92
CA GLY A 162 -12.24 -1.13 4.56
C GLY A 162 -13.04 -2.31 3.99
N THR A 163 -12.56 -3.53 4.14
CA THR A 163 -13.24 -4.73 3.65
C THR A 163 -14.52 -5.03 4.42
N SER A 164 -14.53 -4.81 5.74
CA SER A 164 -15.73 -4.97 6.57
C SER A 164 -16.84 -3.97 6.19
N LEU A 165 -16.46 -2.72 5.90
CA LEU A 165 -17.37 -1.71 5.38
C LEU A 165 -17.94 -2.11 4.01
N TYR A 166 -17.08 -2.58 3.11
CA TYR A 166 -17.50 -3.04 1.79
C TYR A 166 -18.53 -4.18 1.89
N GLN A 167 -18.26 -5.19 2.72
CA GLN A 167 -19.16 -6.33 2.93
C GLN A 167 -20.53 -5.88 3.48
N LYS A 168 -20.54 -4.93 4.42
CA LYS A 168 -21.82 -4.37 4.95
C LYS A 168 -22.59 -3.60 3.88
N LEU A 169 -21.90 -2.84 3.03
CA LEU A 169 -22.54 -2.09 1.94
C LEU A 169 -23.07 -3.02 0.84
N GLU A 170 -22.36 -4.11 0.54
CA GLU A 170 -22.81 -5.13 -0.41
C GLU A 170 -24.07 -5.88 0.08
N GLY A 171 -24.23 -6.05 1.40
CA GLY A 171 -25.41 -6.63 2.04
C GLY A 171 -26.67 -5.76 1.94
N ILE A 172 -26.56 -4.47 1.63
CA ILE A 172 -27.68 -3.57 1.40
C ILE A 172 -28.10 -3.70 -0.08
N GLY A 173 -29.06 -4.57 -0.34
CA GLY A 173 -29.47 -5.07 -1.68
C GLY A 173 -29.82 -4.04 -2.76
N SER A 174 -29.96 -2.74 -2.43
CA SER A 174 -30.23 -1.68 -3.42
C SER A 174 -28.96 -1.23 -4.18
N ILE A 175 -27.79 -1.41 -3.57
CA ILE A 175 -26.48 -0.95 -4.10
C ILE A 175 -25.80 -2.08 -4.89
N SER A 176 -26.15 -3.33 -4.62
CA SER A 176 -25.54 -4.55 -5.17
C SER A 176 -25.54 -4.59 -6.71
N LYS A 177 -26.61 -4.15 -7.39
CA LYS A 177 -26.69 -4.18 -8.86
C LYS A 177 -25.77 -3.17 -9.55
N ALA A 178 -25.57 -2.00 -8.97
CA ALA A 178 -24.65 -0.98 -9.50
C ALA A 178 -23.18 -1.34 -9.25
N LEU A 179 -22.91 -2.05 -8.14
CA LEU A 179 -21.58 -2.45 -7.72
C LEU A 179 -20.98 -3.61 -8.54
N HIS A 180 -21.81 -4.49 -9.11
CA HIS A 180 -21.35 -5.69 -9.81
C HIS A 180 -20.40 -5.37 -10.99
N ASN A 181 -20.66 -4.29 -11.72
CA ASN A 181 -19.83 -3.87 -12.87
C ASN A 181 -18.52 -3.16 -12.46
N VAL A 182 -18.42 -2.65 -11.21
CA VAL A 182 -17.28 -1.87 -10.71
C VAL A 182 -16.62 -2.50 -9.47
N ARG A 183 -16.90 -3.77 -9.22
CA ARG A 183 -16.50 -4.51 -8.01
C ARG A 183 -15.03 -4.36 -7.64
N VAL A 184 -14.12 -4.38 -8.62
CA VAL A 184 -12.67 -4.25 -8.38
C VAL A 184 -12.30 -2.88 -7.86
N GLY A 185 -12.79 -1.83 -8.52
CA GLY A 185 -12.50 -0.44 -8.12
C GLY A 185 -13.13 -0.05 -6.79
N MET A 186 -14.24 -0.70 -6.41
CA MET A 186 -14.91 -0.47 -5.13
C MET A 186 -14.16 -1.09 -3.95
N VAL A 187 -13.60 -2.29 -4.10
CA VAL A 187 -12.79 -2.93 -3.05
C VAL A 187 -11.53 -2.09 -2.79
N THR A 188 -10.83 -1.67 -3.83
CA THR A 188 -9.64 -0.82 -3.66
C THR A 188 -9.99 0.56 -3.08
N PHE A 189 -11.15 1.11 -3.42
CA PHE A 189 -11.64 2.37 -2.85
C PHE A 189 -12.03 2.24 -1.38
N SER A 190 -12.64 1.13 -0.99
CA SER A 190 -13.02 0.89 0.42
C SER A 190 -11.81 0.79 1.35
N VAL A 191 -10.67 0.27 0.86
CA VAL A 191 -9.42 0.28 1.63
C VAL A 191 -8.90 1.70 1.84
N VAL A 192 -9.03 2.59 0.86
CA VAL A 192 -8.67 4.01 1.01
C VAL A 192 -9.55 4.68 2.08
N ILE A 193 -10.86 4.43 2.05
CA ILE A 193 -11.78 4.91 3.10
C ILE A 193 -11.39 4.32 4.47
N GLY A 194 -11.10 3.03 4.53
CA GLY A 194 -10.64 2.36 5.75
C GLY A 194 -9.39 3.00 6.36
N SER A 195 -8.43 3.41 5.52
CA SER A 195 -7.23 4.10 5.98
C SER A 195 -7.51 5.50 6.55
N ILE A 196 -8.44 6.24 5.93
CA ILE A 196 -8.88 7.55 6.44
C ILE A 196 -9.58 7.39 7.79
N LEU A 197 -10.50 6.43 7.91
CA LEU A 197 -11.21 6.16 9.16
C LEU A 197 -10.27 5.73 10.27
N TYR A 198 -9.32 4.84 9.99
CA TYR A 198 -8.32 4.45 10.97
C TYR A 198 -7.52 5.66 11.48
N LYS A 199 -7.02 6.50 10.57
CA LYS A 199 -6.28 7.72 10.93
C LYS A 199 -7.15 8.71 11.70
N ALA A 200 -8.43 8.83 11.36
CA ALA A 200 -9.37 9.66 12.11
C ALA A 200 -9.58 9.14 13.53
N CYS A 201 -9.75 7.82 13.71
CA CYS A 201 -9.86 7.20 15.03
C CYS A 201 -8.61 7.46 15.89
N VAL A 202 -7.42 7.27 15.31
CA VAL A 202 -6.15 7.56 16.00
C VAL A 202 -6.05 9.04 16.38
N ALA A 203 -6.43 9.96 15.48
CA ALA A 203 -6.40 11.39 15.76
C ALA A 203 -7.38 11.79 16.89
N ILE A 204 -8.56 11.17 16.96
CA ILE A 204 -9.52 11.38 18.05
C ILE A 204 -8.96 10.83 19.36
N ALA A 205 -8.36 9.63 19.35
CA ALA A 205 -7.75 9.02 20.54
C ALA A 205 -6.65 9.88 21.13
N LEU A 206 -5.77 10.45 20.27
CA LEU A 206 -4.74 11.40 20.70
C LEU A 206 -5.33 12.69 21.31
N ARG A 207 -6.44 13.20 20.75
CA ARG A 207 -7.14 14.37 21.33
C ARG A 207 -7.78 14.09 22.68
N MET A 208 -8.17 12.84 22.94
CA MET A 208 -8.72 12.41 24.24
C MET A 208 -7.62 12.21 25.32
N GLY A 209 -6.36 12.51 25.01
CA GLY A 209 -5.26 12.49 25.97
C GLY A 209 -4.48 11.18 26.07
N LEU A 210 -4.68 10.25 25.13
CA LEU A 210 -3.81 9.07 25.01
C LEU A 210 -2.43 9.51 24.49
N LYS A 211 -1.38 9.01 25.14
CA LYS A 211 -0.01 9.29 24.70
C LYS A 211 0.28 8.53 23.42
N SER A 212 1.05 9.14 22.52
CA SER A 212 1.47 8.52 21.26
C SER A 212 2.31 7.24 21.44
N THR A 213 2.83 7.00 22.64
CA THR A 213 3.55 5.78 23.03
C THR A 213 2.63 4.60 23.33
N ASP A 214 1.33 4.83 23.53
CA ASP A 214 0.35 3.81 23.92
C ASP A 214 -0.48 3.31 22.71
N LEU A 215 -0.17 3.83 21.51
CA LEU A 215 -0.80 3.51 20.23
C LEU A 215 0.19 2.82 19.28
#